data_c98566535203245c6402e84514909499
#
_entry.id   c98566535203245c6402e84514909499
#
_cell.length_a   1.000
_cell.length_b   1.000
_cell.length_c   1.000
_cell.angle_alpha   90.00
_cell.angle_beta   90.00
_cell.angle_gamma   90.00
#
_symmetry.space_group_name_H-M   'P 1'
#
loop_
_entity.id
_entity.type
_entity.pdbx_description
1 polymer ?
#
loop_
_entity_poly.entity_id
_entity_poly.type
_entity_poly.pdbx_seq_one_letter_code
_entity_poly.pdbx_strand_id
1 'polypeptide(L)'
;MAEIAVIGAGYVGLTLAVGAAHLGHNVSVGEPDEERVCALLAGNCPVFEEGIADLLEEGLTARRLTFMTSNIEAIESAEFVFLALPTPSAPDGSADLTVLHTVIDELAPHLGDRVLVLKSTVPVGTNRDVAARLRTAGCPAPVVSNPEFLREGTALADFLNPDQTVVGGDDPEAVAKVTALFDSSWPVTTTDPMSAELVKYATNAYLATRVMMANSFADLCEALGADIEAVTTGLGRDHRIGPHFLQPGPGFGGSCFPKDARALLDLADRHGLDFPILAAAVEVNASRQDRMADQVLAAVDGVDDPVVALWGLAFKAGTDDTRESPALHIGESLARRGAVVRAYDPKATTDGPIKVCSSALAATEGADVLVVATEWSEFTEVNPVAVFAAMRGDLVMDLRNLLDAEQIRAAGLRLQGIGKPSS
;
A
#
# COMPACT_ATOMS: atom_id res chain seq x y z
N MET A 1 -27.30 -9.73 10.17
CA MET A 1 -27.29 -9.97 8.70
C MET A 1 -27.88 -8.73 8.07
N ALA A 2 -27.18 -8.13 7.12
CA ALA A 2 -27.57 -6.94 6.38
C ALA A 2 -27.36 -7.16 4.88
N GLU A 3 -28.06 -6.40 4.06
CA GLU A 3 -27.90 -6.38 2.60
C GLU A 3 -26.94 -5.22 2.24
N ILE A 4 -25.78 -5.55 1.70
CA ILE A 4 -24.68 -4.62 1.42
C ILE A 4 -24.39 -4.60 -0.08
N ALA A 5 -24.30 -3.43 -0.68
CA ALA A 5 -23.70 -3.25 -1.97
C ALA A 5 -22.29 -2.68 -1.82
N VAL A 6 -21.33 -3.20 -2.59
CA VAL A 6 -19.98 -2.65 -2.73
C VAL A 6 -19.78 -2.24 -4.18
N ILE A 7 -19.46 -0.98 -4.41
CA ILE A 7 -19.22 -0.44 -5.75
C ILE A 7 -17.73 -0.29 -5.96
N GLY A 8 -17.21 -1.08 -6.90
CA GLY A 8 -15.79 -1.28 -7.20
C GLY A 8 -15.23 -2.57 -6.59
N ALA A 9 -14.68 -3.45 -7.43
CA ALA A 9 -14.04 -4.72 -7.05
C ALA A 9 -12.50 -4.62 -7.13
N GLY A 10 -11.94 -3.45 -6.78
CA GLY A 10 -10.51 -3.29 -6.57
C GLY A 10 -10.07 -3.89 -5.24
N TYR A 11 -8.81 -3.64 -4.85
CA TYR A 11 -8.21 -4.20 -3.64
C TYR A 11 -9.07 -3.99 -2.38
N VAL A 12 -9.48 -2.75 -2.12
CA VAL A 12 -10.29 -2.38 -0.95
C VAL A 12 -11.70 -2.95 -1.04
N GLY A 13 -12.36 -2.81 -2.22
CA GLY A 13 -13.74 -3.24 -2.39
C GLY A 13 -13.88 -4.76 -2.31
N LEU A 14 -12.97 -5.51 -2.92
CA LEU A 14 -13.00 -6.98 -2.85
C LEU A 14 -12.72 -7.50 -1.44
N THR A 15 -11.73 -6.92 -0.74
CA THR A 15 -11.45 -7.28 0.67
C THR A 15 -12.66 -7.01 1.56
N LEU A 16 -13.31 -5.84 1.41
CA LEU A 16 -14.55 -5.54 2.12
C LEU A 16 -15.66 -6.54 1.79
N ALA A 17 -15.86 -6.85 0.50
CA ALA A 17 -16.96 -7.70 0.05
C ALA A 17 -16.83 -9.15 0.59
N VAL A 18 -15.64 -9.76 0.45
CA VAL A 18 -15.42 -11.12 0.95
C VAL A 18 -15.43 -11.17 2.48
N GLY A 19 -14.85 -10.15 3.14
CA GLY A 19 -14.85 -10.07 4.59
C GLY A 19 -16.27 -9.86 5.16
N ALA A 20 -17.08 -8.99 4.58
CA ALA A 20 -18.47 -8.79 5.00
C ALA A 20 -19.33 -10.03 4.77
N ALA A 21 -19.12 -10.74 3.66
CA ALA A 21 -19.80 -12.03 3.39
C ALA A 21 -19.41 -13.10 4.42
N HIS A 22 -18.15 -13.15 4.81
CA HIS A 22 -17.63 -14.04 5.87
C HIS A 22 -18.24 -13.69 7.24
N LEU A 23 -18.43 -12.41 7.56
CA LEU A 23 -19.15 -11.96 8.76
C LEU A 23 -20.66 -12.25 8.73
N GLY A 24 -21.18 -12.84 7.65
CA GLY A 24 -22.56 -13.31 7.52
C GLY A 24 -23.52 -12.31 6.90
N HIS A 25 -23.04 -11.25 6.25
CA HIS A 25 -23.87 -10.35 5.45
C HIS A 25 -24.10 -10.88 4.03
N ASN A 26 -25.14 -10.41 3.36
CA ASN A 26 -25.32 -10.63 1.91
C ASN A 26 -24.70 -9.45 1.17
N VAL A 27 -23.82 -9.73 0.21
CA VAL A 27 -23.04 -8.71 -0.47
C VAL A 27 -23.21 -8.82 -1.97
N SER A 28 -23.63 -7.73 -2.61
CA SER A 28 -23.68 -7.56 -4.05
C SER A 28 -22.59 -6.58 -4.47
N VAL A 29 -21.76 -6.95 -5.47
CA VAL A 29 -20.64 -6.12 -5.92
C VAL A 29 -20.88 -5.61 -7.33
N GLY A 30 -20.91 -4.30 -7.50
CA GLY A 30 -20.92 -3.62 -8.80
C GLY A 30 -19.50 -3.36 -9.30
N GLU A 31 -19.14 -3.90 -10.47
CA GLU A 31 -17.84 -3.73 -11.12
C GLU A 31 -18.05 -3.66 -12.64
N PRO A 32 -17.77 -2.54 -13.30
CA PRO A 32 -18.08 -2.39 -14.72
C PRO A 32 -17.19 -3.22 -15.66
N ASP A 33 -16.08 -3.75 -15.18
CA ASP A 33 -15.19 -4.62 -15.96
C ASP A 33 -15.77 -6.05 -16.05
N GLU A 34 -16.31 -6.41 -17.23
CA GLU A 34 -16.91 -7.71 -17.48
C GLU A 34 -15.91 -8.88 -17.29
N GLU A 35 -14.66 -8.70 -17.69
CA GLU A 35 -13.63 -9.75 -17.55
C GLU A 35 -13.36 -10.02 -16.08
N ARG A 36 -13.27 -8.96 -15.28
CA ARG A 36 -13.10 -9.06 -13.82
C ARG A 36 -14.29 -9.71 -13.15
N VAL A 37 -15.52 -9.33 -13.52
CA VAL A 37 -16.74 -9.96 -13.00
C VAL A 37 -16.77 -11.45 -13.34
N CYS A 38 -16.49 -11.83 -14.60
CA CYS A 38 -16.44 -13.23 -15.01
C CYS A 38 -15.36 -14.00 -14.22
N ALA A 39 -14.18 -13.44 -14.02
CA ALA A 39 -13.13 -14.08 -13.24
C ALA A 39 -13.55 -14.31 -11.78
N LEU A 40 -14.12 -13.28 -11.13
CA LEU A 40 -14.60 -13.36 -9.75
C LEU A 40 -15.72 -14.38 -9.56
N LEU A 41 -16.71 -14.43 -10.48
CA LEU A 41 -17.78 -15.42 -10.46
C LEU A 41 -17.27 -16.86 -10.68
N ALA A 42 -16.14 -17.01 -11.36
CA ALA A 42 -15.46 -18.30 -11.54
C ALA A 42 -14.56 -18.67 -10.34
N GLY A 43 -14.50 -17.85 -9.29
CA GLY A 43 -13.62 -18.04 -8.12
C GLY A 43 -12.17 -17.61 -8.35
N ASN A 44 -11.86 -16.97 -9.49
CA ASN A 44 -10.51 -16.47 -9.78
C ASN A 44 -10.36 -15.07 -9.18
N CYS A 45 -9.56 -14.98 -8.10
CA CYS A 45 -9.28 -13.71 -7.44
C CYS A 45 -8.21 -12.91 -8.20
N PRO A 46 -8.50 -11.68 -8.68
CA PRO A 46 -7.52 -10.85 -9.39
C PRO A 46 -6.58 -10.10 -8.45
N VAL A 47 -6.76 -10.24 -7.15
CA VAL A 47 -5.95 -9.57 -6.12
C VAL A 47 -5.08 -10.61 -5.42
N PHE A 48 -3.78 -10.32 -5.33
CA PHE A 48 -2.86 -11.17 -4.58
C PHE A 48 -2.93 -10.79 -3.08
N GLU A 49 -3.61 -11.62 -2.30
CA GLU A 49 -3.79 -11.45 -0.85
C GLU A 49 -4.04 -12.81 -0.22
N GLU A 50 -3.32 -13.12 0.86
CA GLU A 50 -3.45 -14.43 1.53
C GLU A 50 -4.86 -14.62 2.10
N GLY A 51 -5.49 -15.77 1.78
CA GLY A 51 -6.81 -16.16 2.26
C GLY A 51 -7.99 -15.52 1.52
N ILE A 52 -7.79 -14.52 0.67
CA ILE A 52 -8.90 -13.84 0.00
C ILE A 52 -9.62 -14.76 -1.00
N ALA A 53 -8.87 -15.63 -1.69
CA ALA A 53 -9.45 -16.60 -2.63
C ALA A 53 -10.34 -17.61 -1.92
N ASP A 54 -9.94 -18.07 -0.73
CA ASP A 54 -10.72 -19.01 0.07
C ASP A 54 -12.06 -18.40 0.52
N LEU A 55 -12.03 -17.14 1.00
CA LEU A 55 -13.25 -16.43 1.41
C LEU A 55 -14.13 -16.03 0.21
N LEU A 56 -13.54 -15.79 -0.97
CA LEU A 56 -14.30 -15.60 -2.21
C LEU A 56 -15.09 -16.85 -2.54
N GLU A 57 -14.46 -18.03 -2.54
CA GLU A 57 -15.10 -19.31 -2.79
C GLU A 57 -16.17 -19.63 -1.73
N GLU A 58 -15.89 -19.38 -0.45
CA GLU A 58 -16.86 -19.52 0.64
C GLU A 58 -18.10 -18.66 0.40
N GLY A 59 -17.91 -17.36 0.11
CA GLY A 59 -19.01 -16.41 -0.12
C GLY A 59 -19.87 -16.77 -1.32
N LEU A 60 -19.26 -17.18 -2.43
CA LEU A 60 -19.96 -17.64 -3.63
C LEU A 60 -20.76 -18.92 -3.37
N THR A 61 -20.16 -19.92 -2.72
CA THR A 61 -20.79 -21.20 -2.38
C THR A 61 -21.97 -21.00 -1.43
N ALA A 62 -21.81 -20.14 -0.43
CA ALA A 62 -22.86 -19.78 0.53
C ALA A 62 -23.96 -18.89 -0.09
N ARG A 63 -23.79 -18.43 -1.33
CA ARG A 63 -24.67 -17.45 -2.02
C ARG A 63 -24.85 -16.15 -1.24
N ARG A 64 -23.84 -15.77 -0.48
CA ARG A 64 -23.76 -14.48 0.24
C ARG A 64 -23.00 -13.41 -0.53
N LEU A 65 -22.30 -13.81 -1.59
CA LEU A 65 -21.51 -12.90 -2.42
C LEU A 65 -21.90 -13.11 -3.88
N THR A 66 -22.17 -12.01 -4.58
CA THR A 66 -22.43 -12.00 -6.02
C THR A 66 -21.76 -10.79 -6.66
N PHE A 67 -21.45 -10.90 -7.96
CA PHE A 67 -20.82 -9.85 -8.75
C PHE A 67 -21.65 -9.55 -10.00
N MET A 68 -21.72 -8.29 -10.38
CA MET A 68 -22.46 -7.84 -11.55
C MET A 68 -21.82 -6.61 -12.18
N THR A 69 -22.06 -6.40 -13.47
CA THR A 69 -21.49 -5.27 -14.21
C THR A 69 -22.24 -3.96 -14.01
N SER A 70 -23.48 -4.03 -13.48
CA SER A 70 -24.32 -2.87 -13.23
C SER A 70 -24.27 -2.44 -11.76
N ASN A 71 -23.83 -1.21 -11.51
CA ASN A 71 -23.88 -0.61 -10.19
C ASN A 71 -25.33 -0.46 -9.68
N ILE A 72 -26.26 -0.16 -10.59
CA ILE A 72 -27.69 0.01 -10.25
C ILE A 72 -28.28 -1.32 -9.77
N GLU A 73 -28.02 -2.43 -10.48
CA GLU A 73 -28.47 -3.76 -10.04
C GLU A 73 -27.86 -4.15 -8.70
N ALA A 74 -26.58 -3.80 -8.47
CA ALA A 74 -25.91 -4.12 -7.22
C ALA A 74 -26.58 -3.48 -6.00
N ILE A 75 -27.17 -2.30 -6.14
CA ILE A 75 -27.81 -1.59 -5.02
C ILE A 75 -29.29 -1.92 -4.82
N GLU A 76 -29.94 -2.68 -5.73
CA GLU A 76 -31.41 -2.88 -5.69
C GLU A 76 -31.93 -3.41 -4.34
N SER A 77 -31.25 -4.40 -3.76
CA SER A 77 -31.66 -4.99 -2.47
C SER A 77 -30.88 -4.40 -1.26
N ALA A 78 -29.90 -3.54 -1.50
CA ALA A 78 -28.97 -3.10 -0.47
C ALA A 78 -29.64 -2.12 0.53
N GLU A 79 -29.26 -2.23 1.79
CA GLU A 79 -29.50 -1.23 2.84
C GLU A 79 -28.32 -0.24 2.93
N PHE A 80 -27.10 -0.75 2.65
CA PHE A 80 -25.86 0.00 2.68
C PHE A 80 -25.14 -0.08 1.34
N VAL A 81 -24.65 1.06 0.85
CA VAL A 81 -23.94 1.17 -0.42
C VAL A 81 -22.53 1.70 -0.15
N PHE A 82 -21.54 0.84 -0.18
CA PHE A 82 -20.13 1.20 0.02
C PHE A 82 -19.48 1.57 -1.31
N LEU A 83 -18.88 2.77 -1.37
CA LEU A 83 -18.09 3.21 -2.51
C LEU A 83 -16.61 2.93 -2.25
N ALA A 84 -16.05 1.94 -2.95
CA ALA A 84 -14.64 1.55 -2.92
C ALA A 84 -13.98 1.84 -4.27
N LEU A 85 -14.07 3.09 -4.71
CA LEU A 85 -13.67 3.58 -6.02
C LEU A 85 -12.24 4.14 -6.01
N PRO A 86 -11.53 4.12 -7.16
CA PRO A 86 -10.21 4.70 -7.25
C PRO A 86 -10.26 6.23 -7.09
N THR A 87 -9.28 6.77 -6.36
CA THR A 87 -9.05 8.20 -6.15
C THR A 87 -7.58 8.52 -6.46
N PRO A 88 -7.17 8.48 -7.75
CA PRO A 88 -5.79 8.71 -8.14
C PRO A 88 -5.37 10.16 -7.88
N SER A 89 -4.05 10.41 -7.86
CA SER A 89 -3.54 11.79 -7.81
C SER A 89 -3.75 12.49 -9.14
N ALA A 90 -4.26 13.71 -9.09
CA ALA A 90 -4.23 14.64 -10.22
C ALA A 90 -2.80 15.22 -10.41
N PRO A 91 -2.51 15.85 -11.57
CA PRO A 91 -1.19 16.43 -11.83
C PRO A 91 -0.73 17.50 -10.83
N ASP A 92 -1.67 18.18 -10.18
CA ASP A 92 -1.41 19.18 -9.13
C ASP A 92 -1.21 18.58 -7.73
N GLY A 93 -1.27 17.25 -7.60
CA GLY A 93 -1.14 16.52 -6.35
C GLY A 93 -2.45 16.32 -5.59
N SER A 94 -3.56 16.94 -6.01
CA SER A 94 -4.87 16.71 -5.43
C SER A 94 -5.41 15.30 -5.76
N ALA A 95 -6.48 14.87 -5.08
CA ALA A 95 -7.17 13.64 -5.44
C ALA A 95 -8.17 13.88 -6.59
N ASP A 96 -8.12 13.04 -7.62
CA ASP A 96 -9.12 13.04 -8.69
C ASP A 96 -10.38 12.27 -8.25
N LEU A 97 -11.47 12.99 -8.06
CA LEU A 97 -12.77 12.45 -7.66
C LEU A 97 -13.75 12.26 -8.83
N THR A 98 -13.30 12.34 -10.08
CA THR A 98 -14.15 12.25 -11.27
C THR A 98 -14.95 10.96 -11.30
N VAL A 99 -14.32 9.81 -11.02
CA VAL A 99 -15.00 8.50 -10.97
C VAL A 99 -16.03 8.48 -9.84
N LEU A 100 -15.65 8.96 -8.64
CA LEU A 100 -16.55 9.02 -7.48
C LEU A 100 -17.81 9.83 -7.81
N HIS A 101 -17.66 11.04 -8.37
CA HIS A 101 -18.77 11.90 -8.72
C HIS A 101 -19.65 11.31 -9.81
N THR A 102 -19.06 10.65 -10.82
CA THR A 102 -19.80 9.98 -11.90
C THR A 102 -20.71 8.89 -11.35
N VAL A 103 -20.15 8.04 -10.49
CA VAL A 103 -20.91 6.94 -9.85
C VAL A 103 -22.00 7.48 -8.91
N ILE A 104 -21.73 8.55 -8.17
CA ILE A 104 -22.74 9.17 -7.31
C ILE A 104 -23.91 9.72 -8.15
N ASP A 105 -23.63 10.35 -9.28
CA ASP A 105 -24.68 10.87 -10.19
C ASP A 105 -25.50 9.74 -10.81
N GLU A 106 -24.85 8.63 -11.19
CA GLU A 106 -25.51 7.41 -11.69
C GLU A 106 -26.45 6.82 -10.64
N LEU A 107 -25.97 6.72 -9.39
CA LEU A 107 -26.72 6.06 -8.31
C LEU A 107 -27.79 6.94 -7.65
N ALA A 108 -27.62 8.26 -7.64
CA ALA A 108 -28.51 9.18 -6.92
C ALA A 108 -30.01 8.97 -7.18
N PRO A 109 -30.50 8.72 -8.42
CA PRO A 109 -31.92 8.44 -8.67
C PRO A 109 -32.42 7.12 -8.08
N HIS A 110 -31.52 6.21 -7.71
CA HIS A 110 -31.82 4.83 -7.30
C HIS A 110 -31.51 4.57 -5.81
N LEU A 111 -30.77 5.47 -5.12
CA LEU A 111 -30.36 5.29 -3.73
C LEU A 111 -31.53 5.29 -2.73
N GLY A 112 -32.56 6.13 -2.95
CA GLY A 112 -33.63 6.29 -1.99
C GLY A 112 -33.13 6.73 -0.61
N ASP A 113 -33.47 5.96 0.43
CA ASP A 113 -33.09 6.17 1.83
C ASP A 113 -31.92 5.28 2.31
N ARG A 114 -31.25 4.57 1.37
CA ARG A 114 -30.07 3.73 1.65
C ARG A 114 -28.93 4.55 2.23
N VAL A 115 -28.15 3.96 3.12
CA VAL A 115 -26.97 4.62 3.65
C VAL A 115 -25.82 4.52 2.64
N LEU A 116 -25.37 5.66 2.12
CA LEU A 116 -24.18 5.73 1.27
C LEU A 116 -22.92 5.82 2.14
N VAL A 117 -21.98 4.89 1.94
CA VAL A 117 -20.75 4.81 2.74
C VAL A 117 -19.54 5.07 1.87
N LEU A 118 -18.79 6.12 2.15
CA LEU A 118 -17.52 6.43 1.51
C LEU A 118 -16.40 5.58 2.14
N LYS A 119 -15.97 4.55 1.43
CA LYS A 119 -14.87 3.67 1.83
C LYS A 119 -13.54 4.12 1.24
N SER A 120 -13.57 4.69 0.04
CA SER A 120 -12.39 5.26 -0.62
C SER A 120 -11.75 6.34 0.24
N THR A 121 -10.41 6.44 0.16
CA THR A 121 -9.68 7.58 0.74
C THR A 121 -9.95 8.82 -0.08
N VAL A 122 -10.66 9.77 0.50
CA VAL A 122 -11.11 11.02 -0.15
C VAL A 122 -10.64 12.25 0.63
N PRO A 123 -10.43 13.40 -0.01
CA PRO A 123 -10.12 14.66 0.68
C PRO A 123 -11.12 15.02 1.76
N VAL A 124 -10.63 15.69 2.80
CA VAL A 124 -11.46 16.15 3.92
C VAL A 124 -12.52 17.12 3.41
N GLY A 125 -13.78 16.87 3.76
CA GLY A 125 -14.96 17.63 3.30
C GLY A 125 -15.74 16.90 2.20
N THR A 126 -15.20 15.87 1.55
CA THR A 126 -15.86 15.14 0.45
C THR A 126 -17.20 14.55 0.87
N ASN A 127 -17.33 14.04 2.09
CA ASN A 127 -18.62 13.52 2.61
C ASN A 127 -19.72 14.57 2.52
N ARG A 128 -19.45 15.79 3.01
CA ARG A 128 -20.44 16.88 2.99
C ARG A 128 -20.74 17.38 1.57
N ASP A 129 -19.74 17.37 0.69
CA ASP A 129 -19.91 17.71 -0.72
C ASP A 129 -20.81 16.68 -1.42
N VAL A 130 -20.59 15.39 -1.18
CA VAL A 130 -21.43 14.30 -1.66
C VAL A 130 -22.85 14.42 -1.13
N ALA A 131 -23.02 14.67 0.17
CA ALA A 131 -24.34 14.88 0.76
C ALA A 131 -25.06 16.08 0.16
N ALA A 132 -24.36 17.18 -0.13
CA ALA A 132 -24.92 18.34 -0.82
C ALA A 132 -25.33 18.02 -2.27
N ARG A 133 -24.52 17.23 -2.98
CA ARG A 133 -24.80 16.78 -4.36
C ARG A 133 -26.05 15.90 -4.40
N LEU A 134 -26.17 14.92 -3.50
CA LEU A 134 -27.37 14.07 -3.38
C LEU A 134 -28.62 14.88 -3.08
N ARG A 135 -28.56 15.81 -2.13
CA ARG A 135 -29.70 16.72 -1.83
C ARG A 135 -30.11 17.53 -3.07
N THR A 136 -29.16 18.02 -3.85
CA THR A 136 -29.44 18.76 -5.09
C THR A 136 -30.12 17.87 -6.13
N ALA A 137 -29.78 16.59 -6.19
CA ALA A 137 -30.43 15.57 -7.03
C ALA A 137 -31.79 15.08 -6.45
N GLY A 138 -32.24 15.59 -5.31
CA GLY A 138 -33.47 15.16 -4.63
C GLY A 138 -33.37 13.82 -3.92
N CYS A 139 -32.17 13.32 -3.69
CA CYS A 139 -31.91 12.05 -3.00
C CYS A 139 -31.73 12.31 -1.47
N PRO A 140 -32.51 11.63 -0.60
CA PRO A 140 -32.44 11.81 0.85
C PRO A 140 -31.36 10.94 1.53
N ALA A 141 -30.62 10.11 0.77
CA ALA A 141 -29.65 9.16 1.31
C ALA A 141 -28.65 9.82 2.28
N PRO A 142 -28.52 9.35 3.52
CA PRO A 142 -27.49 9.80 4.42
C PRO A 142 -26.11 9.32 3.95
N VAL A 143 -25.08 10.13 4.19
CA VAL A 143 -23.68 9.82 3.79
C VAL A 143 -22.83 9.62 5.02
N VAL A 144 -22.11 8.50 5.06
CA VAL A 144 -21.19 8.11 6.15
C VAL A 144 -19.79 7.90 5.57
N SER A 145 -18.76 8.40 6.25
CA SER A 145 -17.35 8.11 5.95
C SER A 145 -16.89 6.92 6.79
N ASN A 146 -16.34 5.90 6.12
CA ASN A 146 -15.73 4.75 6.75
C ASN A 146 -14.40 4.42 6.05
N PRO A 147 -13.35 5.24 6.26
CA PRO A 147 -12.07 5.00 5.62
C PRO A 147 -11.48 3.64 6.00
N GLU A 148 -10.65 3.10 5.14
CA GLU A 148 -9.93 1.84 5.36
C GLU A 148 -8.55 2.09 5.96
N PHE A 149 -8.01 1.08 6.66
CA PHE A 149 -6.64 1.05 7.19
C PHE A 149 -5.93 -0.25 6.80
N LEU A 150 -6.27 -0.76 5.63
CA LEU A 150 -5.76 -2.02 5.09
C LEU A 150 -4.31 -1.84 4.58
N ARG A 151 -3.51 -2.88 4.76
CA ARG A 151 -2.16 -2.95 4.21
C ARG A 151 -2.13 -4.04 3.14
N GLU A 152 -1.72 -3.71 1.94
CA GLU A 152 -1.52 -4.70 0.88
C GLU A 152 -0.63 -5.86 1.38
N GLY A 153 -1.00 -7.11 1.05
CA GLY A 153 -0.35 -8.31 1.55
C GLY A 153 -0.82 -8.80 2.92
N THR A 154 -1.60 -8.00 3.66
CA THR A 154 -2.24 -8.38 4.94
C THR A 154 -3.65 -7.80 5.11
N ALA A 155 -4.26 -7.32 4.01
CA ALA A 155 -5.51 -6.58 4.07
C ALA A 155 -6.68 -7.40 4.61
N LEU A 156 -6.74 -8.69 4.28
CA LEU A 156 -7.77 -9.56 4.83
C LEU A 156 -7.62 -9.74 6.34
N ALA A 157 -6.39 -9.94 6.84
CA ALA A 157 -6.11 -10.03 8.26
C ALA A 157 -6.42 -8.71 8.97
N ASP A 158 -6.05 -7.56 8.36
CA ASP A 158 -6.35 -6.23 8.88
C ASP A 158 -7.87 -5.94 8.89
N PHE A 159 -8.62 -6.48 7.92
CA PHE A 159 -10.08 -6.35 7.90
C PHE A 159 -10.74 -7.18 9.00
N LEU A 160 -10.31 -8.43 9.18
CA LEU A 160 -10.90 -9.34 10.16
C LEU A 160 -10.49 -9.03 11.60
N ASN A 161 -9.34 -8.39 11.80
CA ASN A 161 -8.81 -8.00 13.12
C ASN A 161 -8.26 -6.58 13.06
N PRO A 162 -9.10 -5.55 12.91
CA PRO A 162 -8.65 -4.18 12.72
C PRO A 162 -8.07 -3.58 14.00
N ASP A 163 -6.94 -2.87 13.88
CA ASP A 163 -6.42 -2.02 14.95
C ASP A 163 -7.36 -0.85 15.27
N GLN A 164 -8.11 -0.39 14.27
CA GLN A 164 -9.12 0.66 14.39
C GLN A 164 -10.14 0.58 13.25
N THR A 165 -11.38 0.94 13.57
CA THR A 165 -12.45 1.21 12.61
C THR A 165 -12.99 2.62 12.87
N VAL A 166 -13.08 3.45 11.84
CA VAL A 166 -13.56 4.83 11.96
C VAL A 166 -14.85 4.98 11.18
N VAL A 167 -15.89 5.52 11.82
CA VAL A 167 -17.20 5.76 11.21
C VAL A 167 -17.60 7.21 11.52
N GLY A 168 -17.74 8.04 10.48
CA GLY A 168 -18.07 9.45 10.63
C GLY A 168 -19.26 9.87 9.78
N GLY A 169 -20.14 10.69 10.36
CA GLY A 169 -21.30 11.20 9.64
C GLY A 169 -22.02 12.30 10.40
N ASP A 170 -22.80 13.11 9.67
CA ASP A 170 -23.63 14.15 10.28
C ASP A 170 -25.01 13.58 10.74
N ASP A 171 -25.38 12.35 10.33
CA ASP A 171 -26.58 11.63 10.77
C ASP A 171 -26.21 10.53 11.79
N PRO A 172 -26.55 10.72 13.09
CA PRO A 172 -26.19 9.73 14.13
C PRO A 172 -26.85 8.36 13.95
N GLU A 173 -28.04 8.30 13.34
CA GLU A 173 -28.73 7.02 13.09
C GLU A 173 -28.01 6.24 12.00
N ALA A 174 -27.61 6.90 10.91
CA ALA A 174 -26.83 6.28 9.85
C ALA A 174 -25.45 5.80 10.36
N VAL A 175 -24.76 6.61 11.18
CA VAL A 175 -23.51 6.23 11.84
C VAL A 175 -23.69 4.99 12.70
N ALA A 176 -24.74 4.94 13.52
CA ALA A 176 -25.03 3.78 14.36
C ALA A 176 -25.34 2.52 13.55
N LYS A 177 -26.10 2.64 12.44
CA LYS A 177 -26.40 1.53 11.53
C LYS A 177 -25.12 0.97 10.88
N VAL A 178 -24.24 1.84 10.37
CA VAL A 178 -22.94 1.40 9.78
C VAL A 178 -22.05 0.76 10.83
N THR A 179 -21.98 1.34 12.04
CA THR A 179 -21.21 0.77 13.15
C THR A 179 -21.67 -0.65 13.50
N ALA A 180 -22.96 -0.91 13.43
CA ALA A 180 -23.55 -2.22 13.76
C ALA A 180 -23.26 -3.32 12.70
N LEU A 181 -22.65 -2.99 11.56
CA LEU A 181 -22.19 -3.97 10.56
C LEU A 181 -20.89 -4.67 10.99
N PHE A 182 -20.14 -4.08 11.88
CA PHE A 182 -18.85 -4.60 12.33
C PHE A 182 -19.00 -5.43 13.59
N ASP A 183 -18.02 -6.32 13.82
CA ASP A 183 -18.00 -7.10 15.06
C ASP A 183 -17.93 -6.19 16.28
N SER A 184 -18.74 -6.48 17.29
CA SER A 184 -18.84 -5.67 18.51
C SER A 184 -17.56 -5.63 19.37
N SER A 185 -16.60 -6.53 19.10
CA SER A 185 -15.30 -6.55 19.75
C SER A 185 -14.29 -5.60 19.08
N TRP A 186 -14.58 -5.12 17.87
CA TRP A 186 -13.65 -4.25 17.14
C TRP A 186 -13.58 -2.85 17.77
N PRO A 187 -12.40 -2.23 17.77
CA PRO A 187 -12.23 -0.86 18.26
C PRO A 187 -12.82 0.14 17.26
N VAL A 188 -14.06 0.56 17.48
CA VAL A 188 -14.76 1.51 16.62
C VAL A 188 -14.74 2.91 17.23
N THR A 189 -14.28 3.88 16.44
CA THR A 189 -14.37 5.32 16.76
C THR A 189 -15.44 5.96 15.90
N THR A 190 -16.48 6.53 16.54
CA THR A 190 -17.51 7.31 15.86
C THR A 190 -17.24 8.80 16.00
N THR A 191 -17.38 9.56 14.91
CA THR A 191 -17.06 10.99 14.88
C THR A 191 -17.85 11.72 13.78
N ASP A 192 -17.59 13.01 13.59
CA ASP A 192 -18.07 13.76 12.44
C ASP A 192 -17.33 13.33 11.13
N PRO A 193 -17.90 13.62 9.95
CA PRO A 193 -17.32 13.12 8.70
C PRO A 193 -15.94 13.71 8.37
N MET A 194 -15.70 14.98 8.69
CA MET A 194 -14.41 15.62 8.40
C MET A 194 -13.28 15.02 9.25
N SER A 195 -13.58 14.75 10.53
CA SER A 195 -12.63 14.08 11.42
C SER A 195 -12.33 12.66 10.96
N ALA A 196 -13.35 11.90 10.49
CA ALA A 196 -13.16 10.56 9.98
C ALA A 196 -12.26 10.53 8.74
N GLU A 197 -12.48 11.44 7.79
CA GLU A 197 -11.65 11.60 6.59
C GLU A 197 -10.22 12.00 6.98
N LEU A 198 -10.05 12.95 7.90
CA LEU A 198 -8.73 13.43 8.34
C LEU A 198 -7.94 12.33 9.08
N VAL A 199 -8.57 11.46 9.87
CA VAL A 199 -7.88 10.36 10.57
C VAL A 199 -7.12 9.48 9.59
N LYS A 200 -7.70 9.16 8.41
CA LYS A 200 -7.01 8.36 7.38
C LYS A 200 -5.74 9.05 6.89
N TYR A 201 -5.83 10.31 6.50
CA TYR A 201 -4.67 11.08 6.03
C TYR A 201 -3.62 11.27 7.13
N ALA A 202 -4.06 11.59 8.35
CA ALA A 202 -3.17 11.78 9.49
C ALA A 202 -2.40 10.50 9.82
N THR A 203 -3.08 9.34 9.79
CA THR A 203 -2.44 8.04 10.02
C THR A 203 -1.36 7.76 8.97
N ASN A 204 -1.67 7.91 7.69
CA ASN A 204 -0.71 7.64 6.61
C ASN A 204 0.46 8.65 6.62
N ALA A 205 0.20 9.93 6.86
CA ALA A 205 1.23 10.96 6.97
C ALA A 205 2.17 10.72 8.18
N TYR A 206 1.59 10.31 9.32
CA TYR A 206 2.37 9.99 10.51
C TYR A 206 3.28 8.78 10.27
N LEU A 207 2.74 7.70 9.67
CA LEU A 207 3.50 6.49 9.37
C LEU A 207 4.60 6.75 8.34
N ALA A 208 4.33 7.51 7.27
CA ALA A 208 5.33 7.93 6.29
C ALA A 208 6.46 8.74 6.97
N THR A 209 6.12 9.71 7.82
CA THR A 209 7.10 10.50 8.58
C THR A 209 7.92 9.62 9.51
N ARG A 210 7.30 8.63 10.15
CA ARG A 210 7.97 7.70 11.06
C ARG A 210 9.00 6.82 10.33
N VAL A 211 8.67 6.31 9.14
CA VAL A 211 9.63 5.59 8.29
C VAL A 211 10.81 6.48 7.94
N MET A 212 10.57 7.75 7.59
CA MET A 212 11.66 8.66 7.23
C MET A 212 12.51 9.07 8.43
N MET A 213 11.93 9.13 9.63
CA MET A 213 12.70 9.32 10.87
C MET A 213 13.63 8.12 11.12
N ALA A 214 13.15 6.89 10.97
CA ALA A 214 13.99 5.68 11.09
C ALA A 214 15.12 5.68 10.05
N ASN A 215 14.82 6.06 8.80
CA ASN A 215 15.81 6.21 7.74
C ASN A 215 16.88 7.26 8.06
N SER A 216 16.49 8.41 8.65
CA SER A 216 17.42 9.46 9.04
C SER A 216 18.32 9.02 10.21
N PHE A 217 17.80 8.21 11.14
CA PHE A 217 18.62 7.58 12.17
C PHE A 217 19.60 6.57 11.59
N ALA A 218 19.19 5.80 10.55
CA ALA A 218 20.10 4.88 9.87
C ALA A 218 21.27 5.62 9.21
N ASP A 219 21.00 6.73 8.52
CA ASP A 219 22.05 7.58 7.92
C ASP A 219 23.02 8.12 8.99
N LEU A 220 22.49 8.51 10.16
CA LEU A 220 23.31 8.95 11.29
C LEU A 220 24.15 7.80 11.89
N CYS A 221 23.57 6.60 11.98
CA CYS A 221 24.30 5.41 12.44
C CYS A 221 25.49 5.09 11.51
N GLU A 222 25.30 5.15 10.19
CA GLU A 222 26.39 4.97 9.23
C GLU A 222 27.53 5.98 9.45
N ALA A 223 27.19 7.25 9.66
CA ALA A 223 28.16 8.33 9.88
C ALA A 223 28.92 8.19 11.21
N LEU A 224 28.29 7.63 12.24
CA LEU A 224 28.85 7.50 13.60
C LEU A 224 29.45 6.12 13.89
N GLY A 225 29.26 5.13 13.02
CA GLY A 225 29.64 3.74 13.27
C GLY A 225 28.73 3.04 14.29
N ALA A 226 27.48 3.50 14.45
CA ALA A 226 26.48 2.88 15.32
C ALA A 226 25.67 1.82 14.54
N ASP A 227 24.89 1.00 15.25
CA ASP A 227 24.00 -0.01 14.67
C ASP A 227 22.54 0.43 14.79
N ILE A 228 21.88 0.62 13.65
CA ILE A 228 20.48 1.03 13.58
C ILE A 228 19.53 0.02 14.23
N GLU A 229 19.83 -1.27 14.19
CA GLU A 229 18.99 -2.30 14.82
C GLU A 229 18.96 -2.14 16.35
N ALA A 230 20.10 -1.84 16.95
CA ALA A 230 20.16 -1.52 18.38
C ALA A 230 19.39 -0.24 18.72
N VAL A 231 19.49 0.78 17.87
CA VAL A 231 18.78 2.07 18.03
C VAL A 231 17.28 1.88 17.92
N THR A 232 16.78 1.22 16.85
CA THR A 232 15.34 1.02 16.61
C THR A 232 14.73 0.03 17.60
N THR A 233 15.49 -0.98 18.06
CA THR A 233 15.06 -1.86 19.14
C THR A 233 14.90 -1.09 20.45
N GLY A 234 15.85 -0.21 20.77
CA GLY A 234 15.75 0.66 21.95
C GLY A 234 14.54 1.57 21.90
N LEU A 235 14.33 2.26 20.76
CA LEU A 235 13.15 3.09 20.53
C LEU A 235 11.85 2.31 20.64
N GLY A 236 11.77 1.13 19.99
CA GLY A 236 10.56 0.32 19.93
C GLY A 236 10.13 -0.28 21.29
N ARG A 237 11.04 -0.37 22.26
CA ARG A 237 10.73 -0.81 23.64
C ARG A 237 10.02 0.25 24.47
N ASP A 238 10.11 1.52 24.09
CA ASP A 238 9.32 2.57 24.73
C ASP A 238 7.86 2.45 24.27
N HIS A 239 6.95 2.17 25.21
CA HIS A 239 5.51 1.98 24.92
C HIS A 239 4.85 3.21 24.25
N ARG A 240 5.42 4.41 24.43
CA ARG A 240 4.95 5.65 23.78
C ARG A 240 5.28 5.67 22.29
N ILE A 241 6.26 4.88 21.87
CA ILE A 241 6.73 4.76 20.49
C ILE A 241 6.21 3.46 19.85
N GLY A 242 6.49 2.31 20.47
CA GLY A 242 6.20 0.99 19.95
C GLY A 242 7.11 0.57 18.79
N PRO A 243 7.15 -0.72 18.40
CA PRO A 243 8.15 -1.28 17.49
C PRO A 243 7.83 -1.11 15.98
N HIS A 244 6.59 -0.79 15.63
CA HIS A 244 6.15 -0.80 14.23
C HIS A 244 6.67 0.42 13.45
N PHE A 245 6.92 0.25 12.14
CA PHE A 245 7.40 1.30 11.21
C PHE A 245 8.72 1.95 11.62
N LEU A 246 9.61 1.22 12.29
CA LEU A 246 10.97 1.64 12.65
C LEU A 246 12.06 0.95 11.81
N GLN A 247 11.69 0.07 10.88
CA GLN A 247 12.65 -0.59 10.00
C GLN A 247 13.14 0.40 8.93
N PRO A 248 14.46 0.65 8.83
CA PRO A 248 15.00 1.46 7.75
C PRO A 248 14.93 0.70 6.43
N GLY A 249 14.94 1.46 5.33
CA GLY A 249 14.87 0.89 4.00
C GLY A 249 15.19 1.94 2.92
N PRO A 250 14.99 1.60 1.64
CA PRO A 250 15.27 2.51 0.52
C PRO A 250 14.28 3.68 0.42
N GLY A 251 13.22 3.69 1.22
CA GLY A 251 12.16 4.67 1.23
C GLY A 251 10.78 4.01 1.32
N PHE A 252 9.73 4.84 1.36
CA PHE A 252 8.35 4.38 1.25
C PHE A 252 7.83 4.56 -0.19
N GLY A 253 6.89 3.70 -0.58
CA GLY A 253 6.22 3.69 -1.88
C GLY A 253 4.81 3.12 -1.76
N GLY A 254 4.33 2.54 -2.85
CA GLY A 254 2.98 1.99 -2.95
C GLY A 254 1.93 3.03 -3.28
N SER A 255 0.70 2.59 -3.41
CA SER A 255 -0.44 3.38 -3.85
C SER A 255 -0.94 4.41 -2.82
N CYS A 256 -0.57 4.28 -1.53
CA CYS A 256 -1.18 5.04 -0.44
C CYS A 256 -0.28 6.17 0.09
N PHE A 257 0.88 5.85 0.68
CA PHE A 257 1.71 6.85 1.38
C PHE A 257 2.11 8.05 0.52
N PRO A 258 2.64 7.87 -0.70
CA PRO A 258 3.03 9.02 -1.53
C PRO A 258 1.84 9.88 -1.93
N LYS A 259 0.73 9.24 -2.32
CA LYS A 259 -0.50 9.91 -2.74
C LYS A 259 -1.12 10.71 -1.60
N ASP A 260 -1.30 10.08 -0.44
CA ASP A 260 -2.01 10.68 0.69
C ASP A 260 -1.17 11.78 1.35
N ALA A 261 0.17 11.63 1.36
CA ALA A 261 1.06 12.70 1.82
C ALA A 261 0.97 13.94 0.94
N ARG A 262 0.97 13.78 -0.40
CA ARG A 262 0.80 14.90 -1.34
C ARG A 262 -0.58 15.56 -1.19
N ALA A 263 -1.64 14.75 -1.09
CA ALA A 263 -3.00 15.27 -0.93
C ALA A 263 -3.18 16.04 0.40
N LEU A 264 -2.53 15.60 1.49
CA LEU A 264 -2.58 16.31 2.76
C LEU A 264 -1.77 17.62 2.72
N LEU A 265 -0.64 17.66 2.00
CA LEU A 265 0.12 18.89 1.78
C LEU A 265 -0.68 19.92 0.95
N ASP A 266 -1.32 19.48 -0.15
CA ASP A 266 -2.21 20.32 -0.94
C ASP A 266 -3.39 20.86 -0.11
N LEU A 267 -3.99 20.00 0.72
CA LEU A 267 -5.07 20.42 1.63
C LEU A 267 -4.59 21.51 2.61
N ALA A 268 -3.41 21.35 3.20
CA ALA A 268 -2.84 22.33 4.12
C ALA A 268 -2.60 23.67 3.39
N ASP A 269 -1.99 23.64 2.20
CA ASP A 269 -1.72 24.82 1.38
C ASP A 269 -3.01 25.58 1.01
N ARG A 270 -4.07 24.90 0.59
CA ARG A 270 -5.40 25.48 0.31
C ARG A 270 -6.02 26.19 1.52
N HIS A 271 -5.63 25.80 2.71
CA HIS A 271 -6.06 26.44 3.96
C HIS A 271 -5.04 27.46 4.50
N GLY A 272 -3.97 27.75 3.73
CA GLY A 272 -2.93 28.71 4.13
C GLY A 272 -2.09 28.23 5.32
N LEU A 273 -1.95 26.91 5.48
CA LEU A 273 -1.20 26.27 6.56
C LEU A 273 0.07 25.61 6.02
N ASP A 274 1.21 25.92 6.58
CA ASP A 274 2.45 25.18 6.32
C ASP A 274 2.44 23.85 7.06
N PHE A 275 2.86 22.76 6.39
CA PHE A 275 3.05 21.46 7.02
C PHE A 275 4.50 20.94 6.82
N PRO A 276 5.49 21.63 7.41
CA PRO A 276 6.91 21.41 7.08
C PRO A 276 7.42 20.03 7.48
N ILE A 277 6.87 19.39 8.52
CA ILE A 277 7.29 18.05 8.93
C ILE A 277 6.98 17.02 7.84
N LEU A 278 5.78 17.06 7.29
CA LEU A 278 5.37 16.15 6.22
C LEU A 278 6.09 16.46 4.91
N ALA A 279 6.24 17.74 4.58
CA ALA A 279 6.97 18.19 3.40
C ALA A 279 8.42 17.68 3.43
N ALA A 280 9.12 17.83 4.57
CA ALA A 280 10.46 17.31 4.76
C ALA A 280 10.52 15.77 4.62
N ALA A 281 9.52 15.04 5.14
CA ALA A 281 9.48 13.58 4.99
C ALA A 281 9.35 13.15 3.52
N VAL A 282 8.51 13.82 2.73
CA VAL A 282 8.35 13.55 1.28
C VAL A 282 9.63 13.86 0.52
N GLU A 283 10.27 15.01 0.78
CA GLU A 283 11.52 15.41 0.15
C GLU A 283 12.68 14.45 0.46
N VAL A 284 12.84 14.08 1.74
CA VAL A 284 13.86 13.12 2.17
C VAL A 284 13.61 11.75 1.56
N ASN A 285 12.35 11.32 1.40
CA ASN A 285 12.02 10.06 0.72
C ASN A 285 12.49 10.05 -0.73
N ALA A 286 12.20 11.10 -1.49
CA ALA A 286 12.63 11.22 -2.88
C ALA A 286 14.16 11.24 -3.01
N SER A 287 14.83 12.11 -2.24
CA SER A 287 16.29 12.22 -2.29
C SER A 287 17.02 10.96 -1.81
N ARG A 288 16.39 10.16 -0.94
CA ARG A 288 16.98 8.90 -0.46
C ARG A 288 17.06 7.86 -1.57
N GLN A 289 16.05 7.73 -2.41
CA GLN A 289 16.05 6.77 -3.51
C GLN A 289 17.20 7.05 -4.49
N ASP A 290 17.41 8.32 -4.85
CA ASP A 290 18.52 8.74 -5.70
C ASP A 290 19.87 8.47 -5.04
N ARG A 291 20.02 8.78 -3.74
CA ARG A 291 21.24 8.50 -2.98
C ARG A 291 21.55 7.00 -2.91
N MET A 292 20.56 6.11 -2.80
CA MET A 292 20.80 4.66 -2.87
C MET A 292 21.36 4.26 -4.25
N ALA A 293 20.81 4.80 -5.33
CA ALA A 293 21.37 4.58 -6.68
C ALA A 293 22.81 5.10 -6.80
N ASP A 294 23.10 6.27 -6.23
CA ASP A 294 24.48 6.83 -6.18
C ASP A 294 25.45 5.90 -5.45
N GLN A 295 25.04 5.35 -4.30
CA GLN A 295 25.86 4.40 -3.55
C GLN A 295 26.14 3.11 -4.32
N VAL A 296 25.13 2.58 -5.04
CA VAL A 296 25.32 1.39 -5.90
C VAL A 296 26.32 1.68 -7.02
N LEU A 297 26.20 2.82 -7.70
CA LEU A 297 27.13 3.20 -8.77
C LEU A 297 28.55 3.45 -8.25
N ALA A 298 28.69 4.06 -7.08
CA ALA A 298 30.00 4.23 -6.45
C ALA A 298 30.66 2.89 -6.10
N ALA A 299 29.88 1.86 -5.80
CA ALA A 299 30.39 0.51 -5.51
C ALA A 299 30.95 -0.21 -6.74
N VAL A 300 30.54 0.20 -7.95
CA VAL A 300 31.00 -0.35 -9.24
C VAL A 300 31.79 0.67 -10.05
N ASP A 301 32.32 1.71 -9.41
CA ASP A 301 33.14 2.74 -10.08
C ASP A 301 34.35 2.11 -10.76
N GLY A 302 34.64 2.52 -12.00
CA GLY A 302 35.72 2.00 -12.79
C GLY A 302 35.43 0.64 -13.50
N VAL A 303 34.22 0.11 -13.36
CA VAL A 303 33.76 -1.07 -14.13
C VAL A 303 33.09 -0.59 -15.42
N ASP A 304 33.60 -1.06 -16.57
CA ASP A 304 32.96 -0.80 -17.86
C ASP A 304 31.66 -1.64 -17.96
N ASP A 305 30.54 -1.01 -18.35
CA ASP A 305 29.21 -1.64 -18.46
C ASP A 305 28.84 -2.47 -17.22
N PRO A 306 28.74 -1.83 -16.02
CA PRO A 306 28.52 -2.56 -14.79
C PRO A 306 27.19 -3.28 -14.78
N VAL A 307 27.19 -4.53 -14.32
CA VAL A 307 25.99 -5.36 -14.18
C VAL A 307 25.53 -5.33 -12.71
N VAL A 308 24.31 -4.86 -12.49
CA VAL A 308 23.68 -4.81 -11.16
C VAL A 308 22.58 -5.86 -11.09
N ALA A 309 22.69 -6.80 -10.16
CA ALA A 309 21.58 -7.66 -9.78
C ALA A 309 20.67 -6.90 -8.80
N LEU A 310 19.37 -6.91 -9.05
CA LEU A 310 18.35 -6.26 -8.20
C LEU A 310 17.33 -7.30 -7.74
N TRP A 311 17.28 -7.56 -6.45
CA TRP A 311 16.28 -8.42 -5.84
C TRP A 311 15.14 -7.59 -5.27
N GLY A 312 13.97 -7.71 -5.91
CA GLY A 312 12.76 -6.96 -5.63
C GLY A 312 12.49 -5.85 -6.65
N LEU A 313 11.21 -5.73 -7.01
CA LEU A 313 10.64 -4.67 -7.85
C LEU A 313 9.42 -4.04 -7.17
N ALA A 314 8.64 -4.84 -6.43
CA ALA A 314 7.51 -4.35 -5.64
C ALA A 314 7.98 -3.38 -4.53
N PHE A 315 7.12 -2.47 -4.11
CA PHE A 315 7.47 -1.48 -3.07
C PHE A 315 7.70 -2.12 -1.69
N LYS A 316 7.13 -3.30 -1.45
CA LYS A 316 7.35 -4.17 -0.28
C LYS A 316 7.04 -5.63 -0.63
N ALA A 317 7.40 -6.57 0.24
CA ALA A 317 6.98 -7.97 0.12
C ALA A 317 5.46 -8.17 0.30
N GLY A 318 4.93 -9.28 -0.23
CA GLY A 318 3.52 -9.67 -0.09
C GLY A 318 2.58 -9.00 -1.09
N THR A 319 3.08 -8.26 -2.08
CA THR A 319 2.27 -7.63 -3.14
C THR A 319 3.02 -7.63 -4.48
N ASP A 320 2.31 -7.49 -5.57
CA ASP A 320 2.85 -7.24 -6.91
C ASP A 320 2.87 -5.75 -7.30
N ASP A 321 2.46 -4.86 -6.38
CA ASP A 321 2.35 -3.42 -6.63
C ASP A 321 3.73 -2.75 -6.77
N THR A 322 3.99 -2.19 -7.95
CA THR A 322 5.21 -1.45 -8.28
C THR A 322 5.02 0.06 -8.29
N ARG A 323 3.82 0.56 -7.99
CA ARG A 323 3.55 2.00 -7.99
C ARG A 323 4.40 2.73 -6.96
N GLU A 324 5.10 3.77 -7.42
CA GLU A 324 6.02 4.55 -6.56
C GLU A 324 7.04 3.64 -5.79
N SER A 325 7.39 2.48 -6.36
CA SER A 325 8.33 1.55 -5.72
C SER A 325 9.73 2.14 -5.66
N PRO A 326 10.34 2.25 -4.45
CA PRO A 326 11.74 2.64 -4.32
C PRO A 326 12.69 1.67 -5.04
N ALA A 327 12.38 0.36 -5.03
CA ALA A 327 13.18 -0.65 -5.72
C ALA A 327 13.21 -0.42 -7.23
N LEU A 328 12.02 -0.18 -7.83
CA LEU A 328 11.90 0.09 -9.25
C LEU A 328 12.58 1.41 -9.63
N HIS A 329 12.38 2.49 -8.83
CA HIS A 329 13.03 3.78 -9.04
C HIS A 329 14.57 3.67 -9.04
N ILE A 330 15.13 2.97 -8.06
CA ILE A 330 16.58 2.72 -7.98
C ILE A 330 17.04 1.96 -9.23
N GLY A 331 16.38 0.86 -9.60
CA GLY A 331 16.74 0.06 -10.78
C GLY A 331 16.69 0.86 -12.08
N GLU A 332 15.65 1.67 -12.29
CA GLU A 332 15.53 2.55 -13.45
C GLU A 332 16.57 3.67 -13.45
N SER A 333 16.87 4.26 -12.28
CA SER A 333 17.92 5.27 -12.14
C SER A 333 19.29 4.71 -12.53
N LEU A 334 19.62 3.48 -12.08
CA LEU A 334 20.84 2.77 -12.43
C LEU A 334 20.92 2.51 -13.94
N ALA A 335 19.83 2.01 -14.55
CA ALA A 335 19.77 1.74 -15.98
C ALA A 335 19.94 3.02 -16.84
N ARG A 336 19.27 4.11 -16.47
CA ARG A 336 19.42 5.43 -17.14
C ARG A 336 20.86 5.97 -17.06
N ARG A 337 21.61 5.56 -16.05
CA ARG A 337 23.00 5.99 -15.80
C ARG A 337 24.04 5.01 -16.34
N GLY A 338 23.60 4.05 -17.17
CA GLY A 338 24.47 3.17 -17.95
C GLY A 338 24.74 1.78 -17.34
N ALA A 339 24.16 1.45 -16.19
CA ALA A 339 24.28 0.10 -15.65
C ALA A 339 23.35 -0.89 -16.36
N VAL A 340 23.78 -2.12 -16.55
CA VAL A 340 22.93 -3.24 -16.98
C VAL A 340 22.22 -3.81 -15.75
N VAL A 341 20.92 -3.51 -15.59
CA VAL A 341 20.15 -3.99 -14.44
C VAL A 341 19.43 -5.28 -14.77
N ARG A 342 19.67 -6.31 -13.96
CA ARG A 342 19.02 -7.63 -14.02
C ARG A 342 18.25 -7.82 -12.73
N ALA A 343 16.92 -7.89 -12.81
CA ALA A 343 16.07 -7.97 -11.63
C ALA A 343 15.30 -9.28 -11.53
N TYR A 344 14.95 -9.62 -10.32
CA TYR A 344 13.95 -10.64 -10.02
C TYR A 344 13.06 -10.20 -8.88
N ASP A 345 11.79 -10.44 -9.04
CA ASP A 345 10.77 -10.32 -7.99
C ASP A 345 9.83 -11.53 -8.06
N PRO A 346 9.40 -12.12 -6.94
CA PRO A 346 8.50 -13.28 -6.93
C PRO A 346 7.14 -13.02 -7.56
N LYS A 347 6.66 -11.77 -7.59
CA LYS A 347 5.31 -11.38 -8.01
C LYS A 347 5.28 -10.25 -9.02
N ALA A 348 6.14 -9.25 -8.85
CA ALA A 348 6.13 -8.05 -9.68
C ALA A 348 6.97 -8.23 -10.96
N THR A 349 6.59 -7.49 -11.98
CA THR A 349 7.33 -7.38 -13.25
C THR A 349 7.35 -5.93 -13.71
N THR A 350 8.18 -5.63 -14.72
CA THR A 350 8.26 -4.30 -15.34
C THR A 350 8.56 -4.42 -16.83
N ASP A 351 8.01 -3.50 -17.63
CA ASP A 351 8.28 -3.36 -19.06
C ASP A 351 9.40 -2.36 -19.37
N GLY A 352 10.07 -1.82 -18.33
CA GLY A 352 11.09 -0.79 -18.43
C GLY A 352 12.47 -1.29 -18.89
N PRO A 353 13.54 -0.50 -18.68
CA PRO A 353 14.90 -0.81 -19.11
C PRO A 353 15.57 -1.91 -18.28
N ILE A 354 14.88 -2.46 -17.31
CA ILE A 354 15.35 -3.51 -16.41
C ILE A 354 15.06 -4.88 -17.01
N LYS A 355 16.07 -5.75 -17.08
CA LYS A 355 15.88 -7.13 -17.54
C LYS A 355 15.34 -8.00 -16.40
N VAL A 356 14.08 -8.39 -16.46
CA VAL A 356 13.49 -9.32 -15.49
C VAL A 356 13.98 -10.74 -15.77
N CYS A 357 14.47 -11.43 -14.74
CA CYS A 357 15.01 -12.77 -14.75
C CYS A 357 14.02 -13.78 -14.17
N SER A 358 14.25 -15.07 -14.44
CA SER A 358 13.35 -16.16 -14.01
C SER A 358 13.52 -16.59 -12.54
N SER A 359 14.61 -16.15 -11.89
CA SER A 359 14.87 -16.44 -10.47
C SER A 359 15.84 -15.41 -9.87
N ALA A 360 15.87 -15.34 -8.54
CA ALA A 360 16.84 -14.53 -7.80
C ALA A 360 18.30 -14.88 -8.19
N LEU A 361 18.63 -16.17 -8.26
CA LEU A 361 19.97 -16.61 -8.65
C LEU A 361 20.29 -16.24 -10.10
N ALA A 362 19.35 -16.38 -11.05
CA ALA A 362 19.56 -15.99 -12.44
C ALA A 362 19.82 -14.48 -12.60
N ALA A 363 19.27 -13.65 -11.73
CA ALA A 363 19.55 -12.22 -11.73
C ALA A 363 21.02 -11.92 -11.36
N THR A 364 21.67 -12.74 -10.53
CA THR A 364 23.05 -12.53 -10.06
C THR A 364 24.13 -12.98 -11.04
N GLU A 365 23.78 -13.71 -12.11
CA GLU A 365 24.78 -14.21 -13.08
C GLU A 365 25.57 -13.08 -13.71
N GLY A 366 26.89 -13.05 -13.44
CA GLY A 366 27.84 -12.05 -13.95
C GLY A 366 27.64 -10.65 -13.36
N ALA A 367 26.91 -10.50 -12.26
CA ALA A 367 26.71 -9.22 -11.58
C ALA A 367 27.96 -8.76 -10.83
N ASP A 368 28.23 -7.46 -10.87
CA ASP A 368 29.31 -6.82 -10.11
C ASP A 368 28.88 -6.49 -8.68
N VAL A 369 27.58 -6.23 -8.50
CA VAL A 369 26.98 -5.95 -7.20
C VAL A 369 25.55 -6.54 -7.17
N LEU A 370 25.16 -7.08 -6.01
CA LEU A 370 23.79 -7.46 -5.71
C LEU A 370 23.13 -6.42 -4.80
N VAL A 371 21.95 -5.95 -5.18
CA VAL A 371 21.13 -5.03 -4.39
C VAL A 371 19.85 -5.74 -3.95
N VAL A 372 19.60 -5.83 -2.65
CA VAL A 372 18.33 -6.35 -2.08
C VAL A 372 17.44 -5.16 -1.74
N ALA A 373 16.40 -4.92 -2.54
CA ALA A 373 15.58 -3.72 -2.45
C ALA A 373 14.16 -3.97 -1.90
N THR A 374 13.70 -5.23 -1.89
CA THR A 374 12.41 -5.65 -1.31
C THR A 374 12.62 -6.85 -0.36
N GLU A 375 11.92 -6.88 0.76
CA GLU A 375 12.12 -7.84 1.85
C GLU A 375 11.35 -9.17 1.66
N TRP A 376 11.44 -9.79 0.48
CA TRP A 376 10.86 -11.09 0.24
C TRP A 376 11.59 -12.21 1.02
N SER A 377 10.86 -13.02 1.75
CA SER A 377 11.43 -14.16 2.49
C SER A 377 12.16 -15.16 1.59
N GLU A 378 11.72 -15.34 0.35
CA GLU A 378 12.37 -16.16 -0.68
C GLU A 378 13.86 -15.82 -0.86
N PHE A 379 14.24 -14.56 -0.70
CA PHE A 379 15.64 -14.15 -0.84
C PHE A 379 16.52 -14.67 0.28
N THR A 380 15.98 -14.96 1.45
CA THR A 380 16.74 -15.58 2.55
C THR A 380 17.02 -17.06 2.33
N GLU A 381 16.28 -17.70 1.42
CA GLU A 381 16.41 -19.11 1.08
C GLU A 381 17.44 -19.36 -0.04
N VAL A 382 17.86 -18.31 -0.75
CA VAL A 382 18.86 -18.43 -1.81
C VAL A 382 20.23 -18.75 -1.21
N ASN A 383 20.85 -19.84 -1.68
CA ASN A 383 22.17 -20.27 -1.20
C ASN A 383 23.26 -19.22 -1.48
N PRO A 384 23.87 -18.58 -0.46
CA PRO A 384 24.85 -17.52 -0.68
C PRO A 384 26.13 -18.00 -1.41
N VAL A 385 26.51 -19.29 -1.29
CA VAL A 385 27.64 -19.86 -2.03
C VAL A 385 27.35 -19.92 -3.52
N ALA A 386 26.10 -20.21 -3.92
CA ALA A 386 25.68 -20.17 -5.30
C ALA A 386 25.66 -18.74 -5.84
N VAL A 387 25.23 -17.76 -5.02
CA VAL A 387 25.28 -16.32 -5.35
C VAL A 387 26.72 -15.89 -5.60
N PHE A 388 27.65 -16.20 -4.69
CA PHE A 388 29.08 -15.89 -4.86
C PHE A 388 29.65 -16.47 -6.14
N ALA A 389 29.33 -17.74 -6.46
CA ALA A 389 29.79 -18.39 -7.66
C ALA A 389 29.21 -17.81 -8.97
N ALA A 390 28.01 -17.23 -8.91
CA ALA A 390 27.34 -16.64 -10.06
C ALA A 390 27.78 -15.19 -10.35
N MET A 391 28.16 -14.45 -9.31
CA MET A 391 28.57 -13.05 -9.42
C MET A 391 30.00 -12.91 -9.96
N ARG A 392 30.29 -11.78 -10.57
CA ARG A 392 31.64 -11.32 -10.94
C ARG A 392 32.29 -10.54 -9.79
N GLY A 393 31.48 -9.74 -9.08
CA GLY A 393 31.87 -9.05 -7.87
C GLY A 393 31.51 -9.82 -6.60
N ASP A 394 31.79 -9.24 -5.44
CA ASP A 394 31.58 -9.86 -4.13
C ASP A 394 30.70 -9.05 -3.17
N LEU A 395 30.19 -7.88 -3.62
CA LEU A 395 29.41 -6.98 -2.76
C LEU A 395 27.91 -7.24 -2.85
N VAL A 396 27.29 -7.38 -1.69
CA VAL A 396 25.84 -7.39 -1.48
C VAL A 396 25.44 -6.12 -0.72
N MET A 397 24.64 -5.28 -1.32
CA MET A 397 24.01 -4.10 -0.70
C MET A 397 22.58 -4.45 -0.28
N ASP A 398 22.39 -4.68 1.00
CA ASP A 398 21.09 -5.06 1.55
C ASP A 398 20.35 -3.82 2.06
N LEU A 399 19.47 -3.27 1.23
CA LEU A 399 18.69 -2.08 1.53
C LEU A 399 17.50 -2.37 2.48
N ARG A 400 17.34 -3.61 2.94
CA ARG A 400 16.27 -4.05 3.83
C ARG A 400 16.79 -4.66 5.14
N ASN A 401 18.11 -4.85 5.25
CA ASN A 401 18.73 -5.60 6.36
C ASN A 401 18.06 -6.98 6.56
N LEU A 402 17.80 -7.66 5.45
CA LEU A 402 17.06 -8.91 5.37
C LEU A 402 17.96 -10.13 5.56
N LEU A 403 19.17 -10.08 4.98
CA LEU A 403 20.05 -11.24 4.84
C LEU A 403 20.86 -11.47 6.13
N ASP A 404 21.14 -12.75 6.39
CA ASP A 404 22.01 -13.17 7.49
C ASP A 404 23.48 -12.82 7.18
N ALA A 405 24.04 -11.91 7.95
CA ALA A 405 25.39 -11.40 7.74
C ALA A 405 26.48 -12.47 7.91
N GLU A 406 26.29 -13.45 8.80
CA GLU A 406 27.27 -14.52 9.03
C GLU A 406 27.28 -15.49 7.85
N GLN A 407 26.11 -15.86 7.32
CA GLN A 407 26.00 -16.74 6.16
C GLN A 407 26.57 -16.09 4.88
N ILE A 408 26.26 -14.81 4.67
CA ILE A 408 26.78 -14.06 3.52
C ILE A 408 28.32 -13.99 3.55
N ARG A 409 28.90 -13.63 4.71
CA ARG A 409 30.36 -13.55 4.87
C ARG A 409 31.03 -14.92 4.78
N ALA A 410 30.40 -15.97 5.34
CA ALA A 410 30.92 -17.34 5.26
C ALA A 410 30.98 -17.85 3.80
N ALA A 411 30.12 -17.37 2.92
CA ALA A 411 30.13 -17.66 1.50
C ALA A 411 31.19 -16.89 0.71
N GLY A 412 31.90 -15.93 1.32
CA GLY A 412 32.94 -15.12 0.68
C GLY A 412 32.43 -13.76 0.13
N LEU A 413 31.16 -13.43 0.40
CA LEU A 413 30.56 -12.16 0.02
C LEU A 413 30.75 -11.09 1.10
N ARG A 414 30.88 -9.83 0.68
CA ARG A 414 30.84 -8.66 1.56
C ARG A 414 29.38 -8.18 1.66
N LEU A 415 28.90 -7.86 2.86
CA LEU A 415 27.57 -7.35 3.10
C LEU A 415 27.62 -5.91 3.59
N GLN A 416 26.91 -5.03 2.92
CA GLN A 416 26.65 -3.66 3.34
C GLN A 416 25.16 -3.50 3.57
N GLY A 417 24.75 -3.34 4.84
CA GLY A 417 23.36 -3.04 5.23
C GLY A 417 23.14 -1.57 5.50
N ILE A 418 21.88 -1.13 5.48
CA ILE A 418 21.49 0.25 5.83
C ILE A 418 21.66 0.48 7.33
N GLY A 419 22.31 1.57 7.70
CA GLY A 419 22.52 1.97 9.10
C GLY A 419 23.36 0.99 9.90
N LYS A 420 24.16 0.15 9.20
CA LYS A 420 25.10 -0.79 9.82
C LYS A 420 26.52 -0.23 9.76
N PRO A 421 27.35 -0.47 10.78
CA PRO A 421 28.76 -0.07 10.71
C PRO A 421 29.45 -0.77 9.53
N SER A 422 30.32 -0.02 8.85
CA SER A 422 31.15 -0.59 7.78
C SER A 422 32.08 -1.66 8.39
N SER A 423 31.95 -2.89 7.95
CA SER A 423 32.73 -4.05 8.42
C SER A 423 34.04 -4.18 7.65
#